data_018e215b0895a9f65d9790f7fbc7af9b
#
_entry.id   018e215b0895a9f65d9790f7fbc7af9b
#
_cell.length_a   1.000
_cell.length_b   1.000
_cell.length_c   1.000
_cell.angle_alpha   90.00
_cell.angle_beta   90.00
_cell.angle_gamma   90.00
#
_symmetry.space_group_name_H-M   'P 1'
#
loop_
_entity.id
_entity.type
_entity.pdbx_description
1 polymer ?
#
loop_
_entity_poly.entity_id
_entity_poly.type
_entity_poly.pdbx_seq_one_letter_code
_entity_poly.pdbx_strand_id
1 'polypeptide(L)'
;MALPAQENGGLDRSRCLLASAAMTEPVPAPPLQPEDAEDAARGRGRTAPLSEFEAERLFREGVGLFNGVRYWHAHEAWETLWRAADDAERDFYQGLIQVAAGLLHLQRRNARGARNKLREGIAKLEPYSPKHRGIIVNELIGKAQRTLDDLDAGYLPYLIPPVIRTVEIDAPDFNR
;
A
#
# COMPACT_ATOMS: atom_id res chain seq x y z
N MET A 1 29.69 59.64 45.72
CA MET A 1 29.89 58.22 45.47
C MET A 1 28.72 57.77 44.62
N ALA A 2 28.91 57.82 43.32
CA ALA A 2 27.85 57.51 42.32
C ALA A 2 28.18 56.17 41.68
N LEU A 3 27.21 55.27 41.69
CA LEU A 3 27.28 53.96 41.02
C LEU A 3 26.93 54.14 39.53
N PRO A 4 27.63 53.45 38.63
CA PRO A 4 27.34 53.56 37.18
C PRO A 4 26.10 52.69 36.82
N ALA A 5 25.33 53.25 35.86
CA ALA A 5 24.17 52.59 35.25
C ALA A 5 24.58 51.36 34.41
N GLN A 6 23.83 50.28 34.55
CA GLN A 6 23.94 49.12 33.69
C GLN A 6 23.24 49.37 32.35
N GLU A 7 23.98 49.29 31.28
CA GLU A 7 23.45 49.31 29.91
C GLU A 7 22.74 47.93 29.62
N ASN A 8 21.46 48.04 29.36
CA ASN A 8 20.66 46.90 28.87
C ASN A 8 21.03 46.61 27.40
N GLY A 9 21.80 45.56 27.17
CA GLY A 9 22.04 45.02 25.85
C GLY A 9 20.77 44.54 25.21
N GLY A 10 20.24 45.32 24.26
CA GLY A 10 19.10 44.94 23.44
C GLY A 10 19.47 43.75 22.60
N LEU A 11 18.82 42.61 22.85
CA LEU A 11 18.85 41.46 21.95
C LEU A 11 18.16 41.82 20.64
N ASP A 12 18.98 42.02 19.63
CA ASP A 12 18.53 42.19 18.24
C ASP A 12 17.76 40.96 17.77
N ARG A 13 16.42 41.07 17.78
CA ARG A 13 15.49 40.06 17.30
C ARG A 13 15.43 39.95 15.77
N SER A 14 16.24 40.74 15.05
CA SER A 14 16.20 40.81 13.58
C SER A 14 17.11 39.79 12.89
N ARG A 15 17.85 38.96 13.61
CA ARG A 15 18.79 37.97 13.05
C ARG A 15 18.29 36.53 12.98
N CYS A 16 17.06 36.25 13.41
CA CYS A 16 16.52 34.87 13.43
C CYS A 16 15.56 34.53 12.27
N LEU A 17 15.45 35.37 11.24
CA LEU A 17 14.47 35.15 10.14
C LEU A 17 15.10 34.87 8.78
N LEU A 18 16.35 34.39 8.71
CA LEU A 18 16.93 33.87 7.47
C LEU A 18 17.56 32.49 7.69
N ALA A 19 16.82 31.58 8.35
CA ALA A 19 17.07 30.17 8.15
C ALA A 19 16.39 29.80 6.83
N SER A 20 17.19 29.95 5.78
CA SER A 20 17.05 29.38 4.46
C SER A 20 16.11 28.18 4.42
N ALA A 21 14.93 28.35 3.82
CA ALA A 21 14.20 27.26 3.20
C ALA A 21 15.09 26.69 2.10
N ALA A 22 15.99 25.79 2.46
CA ALA A 22 16.63 24.92 1.50
C ALA A 22 15.48 24.11 0.86
N MET A 23 15.04 24.58 -0.30
CA MET A 23 14.20 23.79 -1.19
C MET A 23 15.00 22.53 -1.47
N THR A 24 14.67 21.47 -0.72
CA THR A 24 15.13 20.13 -1.01
C THR A 24 14.52 19.79 -2.36
N GLU A 25 15.32 19.83 -3.40
CA GLU A 25 14.89 19.36 -4.72
C GLU A 25 14.30 17.96 -4.55
N PRO A 26 13.16 17.66 -5.21
CA PRO A 26 12.59 16.33 -5.13
C PRO A 26 13.64 15.34 -5.63
N VAL A 27 14.07 14.43 -4.76
CA VAL A 27 14.96 13.35 -5.13
C VAL A 27 14.30 12.62 -6.30
N PRO A 28 14.95 12.53 -7.46
CA PRO A 28 14.37 11.85 -8.60
C PRO A 28 14.01 10.41 -8.19
N ALA A 29 12.80 9.97 -8.59
CA ALA A 29 12.38 8.60 -8.36
C ALA A 29 13.45 7.65 -8.91
N PRO A 30 13.83 6.59 -8.20
CA PRO A 30 14.76 5.61 -8.73
C PRO A 30 14.24 5.10 -10.08
N PRO A 31 15.12 4.80 -11.05
CA PRO A 31 14.72 4.26 -12.32
C PRO A 31 13.87 3.00 -12.10
N LEU A 32 12.83 2.83 -12.93
CA LEU A 32 12.00 1.63 -12.93
C LEU A 32 12.93 0.42 -12.96
N GLN A 33 12.76 -0.48 -12.01
CA GLN A 33 13.53 -1.71 -12.00
C GLN A 33 13.09 -2.57 -13.20
N PRO A 34 13.96 -3.42 -13.75
CA PRO A 34 13.61 -4.30 -14.88
C PRO A 34 12.34 -5.12 -14.63
N GLU A 35 12.07 -5.49 -13.38
CA GLU A 35 10.86 -6.17 -12.95
C GLU A 35 9.57 -5.38 -13.22
N ASP A 36 9.61 -4.04 -13.19
CA ASP A 36 8.44 -3.21 -13.49
C ASP A 36 8.09 -3.24 -15.00
N ALA A 37 9.10 -3.45 -15.84
CA ALA A 37 8.94 -3.59 -17.30
C ALA A 37 8.50 -5.02 -17.70
N GLU A 38 8.97 -6.03 -16.97
CA GLU A 38 8.61 -7.42 -17.18
C GLU A 38 7.15 -7.69 -16.84
N ASP A 39 6.59 -6.99 -15.84
CA ASP A 39 5.19 -7.08 -15.46
C ASP A 39 4.24 -6.58 -16.56
N ALA A 40 4.65 -5.56 -17.30
CA ALA A 40 3.90 -5.08 -18.46
C ALA A 40 3.93 -6.07 -19.64
N ALA A 41 4.97 -6.90 -19.72
CA ALA A 41 5.23 -7.82 -20.82
C ALA A 41 4.73 -9.26 -20.55
N ARG A 42 4.56 -9.66 -19.27
CA ARG A 42 3.99 -10.96 -18.92
C ARG A 42 2.54 -11.02 -19.34
N GLY A 43 2.32 -11.66 -20.46
CA GLY A 43 1.06 -11.73 -21.17
C GLY A 43 -0.13 -12.01 -20.25
N ARG A 44 -1.15 -11.17 -20.34
CA ARG A 44 -2.45 -11.24 -19.66
C ARG A 44 -3.26 -12.51 -20.00
N GLY A 45 -2.58 -13.60 -20.34
CA GLY A 45 -3.18 -14.88 -20.72
C GLY A 45 -3.83 -15.55 -19.50
N ARG A 46 -5.03 -16.10 -19.73
CA ARG A 46 -5.64 -17.03 -18.79
C ARG A 46 -4.82 -18.31 -18.73
N THR A 47 -4.68 -18.86 -17.54
CA THR A 47 -4.11 -20.20 -17.34
C THR A 47 -5.23 -21.19 -17.06
N ALA A 48 -4.89 -22.47 -17.01
CA ALA A 48 -5.83 -23.50 -16.57
C ALA A 48 -6.31 -23.22 -15.13
N PRO A 49 -7.56 -23.57 -14.79
CA PRO A 49 -8.05 -23.45 -13.43
C PRO A 49 -7.16 -24.22 -12.44
N LEU A 50 -6.93 -23.63 -11.29
CA LEU A 50 -6.25 -24.29 -10.17
C LEU A 50 -7.24 -25.17 -9.41
N SER A 51 -6.73 -26.19 -8.71
CA SER A 51 -7.53 -26.89 -7.71
C SER A 51 -7.91 -25.93 -6.58
N GLU A 52 -9.03 -26.17 -5.92
CA GLU A 52 -9.48 -25.35 -4.78
C GLU A 52 -8.43 -25.27 -3.67
N PHE A 53 -7.77 -26.40 -3.39
CA PHE A 53 -6.69 -26.46 -2.40
C PHE A 53 -5.49 -25.57 -2.78
N GLU A 54 -5.07 -25.60 -4.04
CA GLU A 54 -3.95 -24.77 -4.53
C GLU A 54 -4.33 -23.30 -4.53
N ALA A 55 -5.55 -22.97 -4.94
CA ALA A 55 -6.05 -21.60 -4.95
C ALA A 55 -6.09 -21.04 -3.51
N GLU A 56 -6.62 -21.80 -2.57
CA GLU A 56 -6.68 -21.38 -1.16
C GLU A 56 -5.27 -21.23 -0.55
N ARG A 57 -4.37 -22.16 -0.85
CA ARG A 57 -2.96 -22.06 -0.41
C ARG A 57 -2.28 -20.80 -0.90
N LEU A 58 -2.37 -20.52 -2.20
CA LEU A 58 -1.78 -19.31 -2.80
C LEU A 58 -2.44 -18.03 -2.28
N PHE A 59 -3.75 -18.07 -2.03
CA PHE A 59 -4.46 -16.92 -1.46
C PHE A 59 -3.93 -16.59 -0.06
N ARG A 60 -3.84 -17.57 0.82
CA ARG A 60 -3.30 -17.40 2.18
C ARG A 60 -1.84 -16.99 2.19
N GLU A 61 -1.05 -17.58 1.30
CA GLU A 61 0.36 -17.18 1.10
C GLU A 61 0.46 -15.71 0.75
N GLY A 62 -0.33 -15.25 -0.22
CA GLY A 62 -0.39 -13.84 -0.61
C GLY A 62 -0.79 -12.92 0.54
N VAL A 63 -1.78 -13.31 1.35
CA VAL A 63 -2.19 -12.56 2.56
C VAL A 63 -1.03 -12.47 3.57
N GLY A 64 -0.35 -13.58 3.82
CA GLY A 64 0.82 -13.60 4.71
C GLY A 64 1.96 -12.71 4.22
N LEU A 65 2.25 -12.77 2.93
CA LEU A 65 3.28 -11.94 2.28
C LEU A 65 2.92 -10.44 2.35
N PHE A 66 1.67 -10.10 2.08
CA PHE A 66 1.18 -8.74 2.18
C PHE A 66 1.31 -8.20 3.61
N ASN A 67 0.87 -8.96 4.58
CA ASN A 67 0.97 -8.61 6.01
C ASN A 67 2.43 -8.53 6.49
N GLY A 68 3.32 -9.28 5.86
CA GLY A 68 4.77 -9.21 6.05
C GLY A 68 5.45 -8.09 5.26
N VAL A 69 4.70 -7.15 4.66
CA VAL A 69 5.22 -5.99 3.90
C VAL A 69 6.01 -6.42 2.64
N ARG A 70 5.82 -7.65 2.20
CA ARG A 70 6.46 -8.21 0.99
C ARG A 70 5.53 -8.08 -0.21
N TYR A 71 5.16 -6.84 -0.54
CA TYR A 71 4.11 -6.52 -1.50
C TYR A 71 4.35 -7.08 -2.90
N TRP A 72 5.61 -7.10 -3.36
CA TRP A 72 5.96 -7.71 -4.64
C TRP A 72 5.59 -9.20 -4.67
N HIS A 73 5.99 -9.95 -3.67
CA HIS A 73 5.71 -11.38 -3.62
C HIS A 73 4.22 -11.68 -3.43
N ALA A 74 3.51 -10.85 -2.66
CA ALA A 74 2.05 -10.95 -2.55
C ALA A 74 1.35 -10.75 -3.90
N HIS A 75 1.80 -9.74 -4.67
CA HIS A 75 1.35 -9.49 -6.02
C HIS A 75 1.54 -10.73 -6.91
N GLU A 76 2.72 -11.33 -6.95
CA GLU A 76 3.05 -12.52 -7.73
C GLU A 76 2.15 -13.71 -7.39
N ALA A 77 1.94 -13.98 -6.07
CA ALA A 77 1.07 -15.07 -5.61
C ALA A 77 -0.38 -14.86 -6.10
N TRP A 78 -0.90 -13.64 -5.96
CA TRP A 78 -2.26 -13.33 -6.39
C TRP A 78 -2.41 -13.18 -7.90
N GLU A 79 -1.35 -12.84 -8.65
CA GLU A 79 -1.40 -12.83 -10.10
C GLU A 79 -1.60 -14.25 -10.67
N THR A 80 -0.99 -15.25 -10.04
CA THR A 80 -1.23 -16.66 -10.39
C THR A 80 -2.71 -17.01 -10.22
N LEU A 81 -3.33 -16.59 -9.11
CA LEU A 81 -4.78 -16.76 -8.88
C LEU A 81 -5.61 -16.01 -9.92
N TRP A 82 -5.28 -14.74 -10.17
CA TRP A 82 -5.99 -13.91 -11.13
C TRP A 82 -6.01 -14.50 -12.53
N ARG A 83 -4.91 -15.10 -12.95
CA ARG A 83 -4.83 -15.76 -14.27
C ARG A 83 -5.69 -17.02 -14.36
N ALA A 84 -5.83 -17.73 -13.27
CA ALA A 84 -6.61 -18.98 -13.18
C ALA A 84 -8.09 -18.75 -12.81
N ALA A 85 -8.43 -17.56 -12.30
CA ALA A 85 -9.75 -17.23 -11.80
C ALA A 85 -10.80 -17.13 -12.89
N ASP A 86 -12.03 -17.45 -12.56
CA ASP A 86 -13.22 -17.13 -13.33
C ASP A 86 -13.52 -15.62 -13.33
N ASP A 87 -14.51 -15.21 -14.12
CA ASP A 87 -14.83 -13.79 -14.26
C ASP A 87 -15.38 -13.17 -12.96
N ALA A 88 -16.01 -13.96 -12.09
CA ALA A 88 -16.59 -13.49 -10.83
C ALA A 88 -15.52 -13.12 -9.80
N GLU A 89 -14.43 -13.89 -9.74
CA GLU A 89 -13.35 -13.70 -8.78
C GLU A 89 -12.21 -12.83 -9.31
N ARG A 90 -12.16 -12.64 -10.62
CA ARG A 90 -11.05 -11.99 -11.29
C ARG A 90 -10.81 -10.55 -10.82
N ASP A 91 -11.88 -9.77 -10.68
CA ASP A 91 -11.77 -8.38 -10.23
C ASP A 91 -11.38 -8.27 -8.76
N PHE A 92 -11.76 -9.25 -7.93
CA PHE A 92 -11.31 -9.33 -6.55
C PHE A 92 -9.79 -9.48 -6.43
N TYR A 93 -9.23 -10.50 -7.12
CA TYR A 93 -7.78 -10.68 -7.12
C TYR A 93 -7.04 -9.50 -7.73
N GLN A 94 -7.56 -8.93 -8.81
CA GLN A 94 -6.97 -7.75 -9.41
C GLN A 94 -6.96 -6.55 -8.47
N GLY A 95 -8.01 -6.38 -7.67
CA GLY A 95 -8.08 -5.35 -6.62
C GLY A 95 -6.98 -5.52 -5.56
N LEU A 96 -6.77 -6.75 -5.08
CA LEU A 96 -5.70 -7.07 -4.13
C LEU A 96 -4.31 -6.79 -4.73
N ILE A 97 -4.08 -7.22 -5.97
CA ILE A 97 -2.84 -6.99 -6.72
C ILE A 97 -2.57 -5.48 -6.82
N GLN A 98 -3.57 -4.70 -7.20
CA GLN A 98 -3.41 -3.24 -7.36
C GLN A 98 -3.16 -2.53 -6.04
N VAL A 99 -3.79 -2.94 -4.94
CA VAL A 99 -3.47 -2.41 -3.60
C VAL A 99 -2.03 -2.74 -3.22
N ALA A 100 -1.58 -3.98 -3.43
CA ALA A 100 -0.20 -4.38 -3.17
C ALA A 100 0.79 -3.58 -4.02
N ALA A 101 0.53 -3.42 -5.32
CA ALA A 101 1.33 -2.60 -6.23
C ALA A 101 1.38 -1.12 -5.79
N GLY A 102 0.25 -0.56 -5.35
CA GLY A 102 0.19 0.80 -4.80
C GLY A 102 1.10 0.99 -3.59
N LEU A 103 1.10 0.03 -2.67
CA LEU A 103 1.96 0.08 -1.48
C LEU A 103 3.44 -0.16 -1.84
N LEU A 104 3.72 -0.99 -2.83
CA LEU A 104 5.06 -1.16 -3.37
C LEU A 104 5.60 0.14 -3.99
N HIS A 105 4.78 0.83 -4.78
CA HIS A 105 5.12 2.15 -5.30
C HIS A 105 5.41 3.15 -4.18
N LEU A 106 4.67 3.07 -3.09
CA LEU A 106 4.90 3.93 -1.93
C LEU A 106 6.24 3.63 -1.24
N GLN A 107 6.60 2.35 -1.06
CA GLN A 107 7.93 1.95 -0.59
C GLN A 107 9.05 2.52 -1.46
N ARG A 108 8.83 2.59 -2.78
CA ARG A 108 9.76 3.16 -3.77
C ARG A 108 9.65 4.69 -3.90
N ARG A 109 8.92 5.35 -3.01
CA ARG A 109 8.67 6.80 -3.03
C ARG A 109 8.02 7.32 -4.33
N ASN A 110 7.35 6.47 -5.06
CA ASN A 110 6.59 6.81 -6.25
C ASN A 110 5.13 7.15 -5.88
N ALA A 111 4.91 8.35 -5.36
CA ALA A 111 3.58 8.81 -4.92
C ALA A 111 2.53 8.78 -6.05
N ARG A 112 2.93 9.09 -7.30
CA ARG A 112 2.01 9.07 -8.45
C ARG A 112 1.54 7.66 -8.77
N GLY A 113 2.46 6.71 -8.85
CA GLY A 113 2.13 5.30 -9.08
C GLY A 113 1.28 4.74 -7.95
N ALA A 114 1.62 5.06 -6.70
CA ALA A 114 0.84 4.66 -5.53
C ALA A 114 -0.61 5.14 -5.61
N ARG A 115 -0.85 6.43 -5.90
CA ARG A 115 -2.21 6.98 -6.05
C ARG A 115 -3.03 6.24 -7.09
N ASN A 116 -2.46 6.04 -8.27
CA ASN A 116 -3.17 5.39 -9.36
C ASN A 116 -3.57 3.96 -8.98
N LYS A 117 -2.61 3.20 -8.47
CA LYS A 117 -2.84 1.78 -8.14
C LYS A 117 -3.77 1.60 -6.93
N LEU A 118 -3.68 2.46 -5.92
CA LEU A 118 -4.61 2.41 -4.79
C LEU A 118 -6.05 2.74 -5.22
N ARG A 119 -6.28 3.77 -6.05
CA ARG A 119 -7.61 4.09 -6.58
C ARG A 119 -8.21 2.93 -7.38
N GLU A 120 -7.42 2.37 -8.30
CA GLU A 120 -7.85 1.22 -9.11
C GLU A 120 -8.19 0.02 -8.22
N GLY A 121 -7.35 -0.28 -7.23
CA GLY A 121 -7.54 -1.40 -6.32
C GLY A 121 -8.77 -1.24 -5.42
N ILE A 122 -8.98 -0.05 -4.86
CA ILE A 122 -10.15 0.27 -4.04
C ILE A 122 -11.43 0.06 -4.85
N ALA A 123 -11.51 0.66 -6.05
CA ALA A 123 -12.69 0.56 -6.90
C ALA A 123 -13.04 -0.89 -7.26
N LYS A 124 -12.04 -1.74 -7.46
CA LYS A 124 -12.25 -3.16 -7.74
C LYS A 124 -12.66 -3.98 -6.53
N LEU A 125 -12.24 -3.57 -5.32
CA LEU A 125 -12.58 -4.28 -4.09
C LEU A 125 -13.96 -3.89 -3.51
N GLU A 126 -14.47 -2.70 -3.84
CA GLU A 126 -15.76 -2.21 -3.32
C GLU A 126 -16.91 -3.21 -3.47
N PRO A 127 -17.13 -3.89 -4.63
CA PRO A 127 -18.22 -4.84 -4.80
C PRO A 127 -18.13 -6.05 -3.86
N TYR A 128 -16.96 -6.34 -3.32
CA TYR A 128 -16.70 -7.49 -2.43
C TYR A 128 -16.77 -7.14 -0.94
N SER A 129 -17.12 -5.89 -0.63
CA SER A 129 -17.33 -5.43 0.75
C SER A 129 -18.64 -6.02 1.33
N PRO A 130 -18.74 -6.30 2.65
CA PRO A 130 -17.72 -6.04 3.67
C PRO A 130 -16.69 -7.17 3.85
N LYS A 131 -16.99 -8.37 3.37
CA LYS A 131 -16.15 -9.57 3.55
C LYS A 131 -16.19 -10.43 2.30
N HIS A 132 -15.06 -10.97 1.91
CA HIS A 132 -14.95 -11.92 0.80
C HIS A 132 -13.76 -12.87 1.04
N ARG A 133 -13.87 -14.14 0.67
CA ARG A 133 -12.83 -15.17 0.83
C ARG A 133 -12.15 -15.16 2.21
N GLY A 134 -12.93 -15.01 3.26
CA GLY A 134 -12.40 -15.03 4.63
C GLY A 134 -11.60 -13.79 5.04
N ILE A 135 -11.53 -12.73 4.22
CA ILE A 135 -10.91 -11.47 4.62
C ILE A 135 -11.95 -10.37 4.84
N ILE A 136 -11.59 -9.38 5.66
CA ILE A 136 -12.43 -8.22 5.95
C ILE A 136 -12.06 -7.12 4.94
N VAL A 137 -12.79 -7.10 3.81
CA VAL A 137 -12.49 -6.25 2.65
C VAL A 137 -12.68 -4.77 2.97
N ASN A 138 -13.74 -4.39 3.68
CA ASN A 138 -14.01 -3.00 4.04
C ASN A 138 -12.90 -2.39 4.92
N GLU A 139 -12.25 -3.17 5.78
CA GLU A 139 -11.11 -2.68 6.56
C GLU A 139 -9.88 -2.44 5.67
N LEU A 140 -9.61 -3.32 4.71
CA LEU A 140 -8.53 -3.14 3.75
C LEU A 140 -8.77 -1.88 2.92
N ILE A 141 -9.98 -1.72 2.37
CA ILE A 141 -10.38 -0.51 1.63
C ILE A 141 -10.17 0.74 2.49
N GLY A 142 -10.67 0.75 3.73
CA GLY A 142 -10.53 1.89 4.62
C GLY A 142 -9.08 2.27 4.93
N LYS A 143 -8.17 1.30 4.99
CA LYS A 143 -6.73 1.55 5.18
C LYS A 143 -6.08 2.07 3.90
N ALA A 144 -6.42 1.49 2.75
CA ALA A 144 -5.94 1.95 1.46
C ALA A 144 -6.42 3.38 1.16
N GLN A 145 -7.69 3.70 1.51
CA GLN A 145 -8.26 5.03 1.33
C GLN A 145 -7.52 6.08 2.19
N ARG A 146 -7.27 5.80 3.48
CA ARG A 146 -6.48 6.72 4.33
C ARG A 146 -5.10 7.00 3.75
N THR A 147 -4.42 5.97 3.24
CA THR A 147 -3.13 6.14 2.57
C THR A 147 -3.24 7.03 1.33
N LEU A 148 -4.33 6.89 0.57
CA LEU A 148 -4.61 7.71 -0.60
C LEU A 148 -4.90 9.16 -0.22
N ASP A 149 -5.70 9.39 0.83
CA ASP A 149 -6.04 10.71 1.34
C ASP A 149 -4.77 11.47 1.81
N ASP A 150 -3.87 10.78 2.52
CA ASP A 150 -2.57 11.35 2.91
C ASP A 150 -1.73 11.75 1.70
N LEU A 151 -1.67 10.89 0.69
CA LEU A 151 -0.95 11.17 -0.55
C LEU A 151 -1.56 12.35 -1.32
N ASP A 152 -2.88 12.46 -1.35
CA ASP A 152 -3.59 13.56 -2.02
C ASP A 152 -3.41 14.89 -1.27
N ALA A 153 -3.27 14.84 0.04
CA ALA A 153 -2.90 15.99 0.88
C ALA A 153 -1.41 16.37 0.77
N GLY A 154 -0.61 15.62 -0.01
CA GLY A 154 0.81 15.89 -0.19
C GLY A 154 1.72 15.33 0.89
N TYR A 155 1.16 14.54 1.82
CA TYR A 155 1.97 13.83 2.81
C TYR A 155 2.50 12.54 2.19
N LEU A 156 3.76 12.19 2.51
CA LEU A 156 4.24 10.83 2.36
C LEU A 156 3.88 10.12 3.67
N PRO A 157 2.86 9.26 3.67
CA PRO A 157 2.45 8.62 4.90
C PRO A 157 3.61 7.83 5.49
N TYR A 158 3.87 8.06 6.78
CA TYR A 158 4.72 7.19 7.57
C TYR A 158 3.95 5.89 7.72
N LEU A 159 4.31 4.89 6.95
CA LEU A 159 3.51 3.70 6.81
C LEU A 159 3.42 2.92 8.12
N ILE A 160 2.25 2.99 8.74
CA ILE A 160 1.74 1.82 9.44
C ILE A 160 1.21 0.90 8.33
N PRO A 161 1.90 -0.21 7.99
CA PRO A 161 1.50 -1.06 6.89
C PRO A 161 0.04 -1.50 7.07
N PRO A 162 -0.81 -1.38 6.05
CA PRO A 162 -2.14 -1.95 6.13
C PRO A 162 -2.03 -3.47 6.28
N VAL A 163 -2.79 -4.02 7.19
CA VAL A 163 -2.86 -5.47 7.43
C VAL A 163 -4.21 -5.98 6.95
N ILE A 164 -4.20 -7.04 6.16
CA ILE A 164 -5.41 -7.77 5.78
C ILE A 164 -5.80 -8.63 6.99
N ARG A 165 -6.99 -8.37 7.53
CA ARG A 165 -7.55 -9.19 8.60
C ARG A 165 -8.41 -10.29 8.01
N THR A 166 -8.15 -11.50 8.49
CA THR A 166 -8.98 -12.66 8.18
C THR A 166 -10.09 -12.80 9.21
N VAL A 167 -11.24 -13.28 8.76
CA VAL A 167 -12.27 -13.81 9.65
C VAL A 167 -11.78 -15.19 10.06
N GLU A 168 -11.63 -15.45 11.35
CA GLU A 168 -11.52 -16.84 11.81
C GLU A 168 -12.82 -17.53 11.38
N ILE A 169 -12.71 -18.43 10.41
CA ILE A 169 -13.76 -19.41 10.15
C ILE A 169 -13.61 -20.37 11.32
N ASP A 170 -14.57 -20.34 12.25
CA ASP A 170 -14.66 -21.35 13.30
C ASP A 170 -14.47 -22.71 12.62
N ALA A 171 -13.33 -23.35 12.90
CA ALA A 171 -13.11 -24.70 12.41
C ALA A 171 -14.27 -25.54 12.94
N PRO A 172 -14.95 -26.33 12.09
CA PRO A 172 -15.99 -27.21 12.58
C PRO A 172 -15.41 -28.06 13.71
N ASP A 173 -16.09 -28.02 14.84
CA ASP A 173 -15.70 -28.73 16.06
C ASP A 173 -15.73 -30.25 15.76
N PHE A 174 -14.57 -30.80 15.39
CA PHE A 174 -14.39 -32.22 15.10
C PHE A 174 -14.42 -33.07 16.37
N ASN A 175 -14.83 -32.51 17.50
CA ASN A 175 -14.82 -33.19 18.80
C ASN A 175 -16.23 -33.42 19.36
N ARG A 176 -17.18 -33.88 18.51
CA ARG A 176 -18.45 -34.47 18.92
C ARG A 176 -18.64 -35.86 18.34
#